data_e272e0408d29b26974dae0a2d240e0a2
#
_entry.id   e272e0408d29b26974dae0a2d240e0a2
#
_cell.length_a   1.000
_cell.length_b   1.000
_cell.length_c   1.000
_cell.angle_alpha   90.00
_cell.angle_beta   90.00
_cell.angle_gamma   90.00
#
_symmetry.space_group_name_H-M   'P 1'
#
loop_
_entity.id
_entity.type
_entity.pdbx_description
1 polymer ?
#
loop_
_entity_poly.entity_id
_entity_poly.type
_entity_poly.pdbx_seq_one_letter_code
_entity_poly.pdbx_strand_id
1 'polypeptide(L)'
;MTILAPKNLSSVQRLNSLKFQIPDTTNEVLTPVPGTGQEQVYCQAAGACYHHTLTCPKQCPQRKPKRNKKVKGCFVDCSSKCEATCKYRKASCTGYGSLCYDPRFVGGDGVMFYFHGAKGGNFAIVSDDNLHINAHFIGTRPQGRTRDFTWVQALSIMFETHTLVIAAKRVKHWDDSLDALIVQWDGEAVHVPTDGEAEWRVKTEERTVVLERTDDLNTIRATVSGLVVMDINVRPIGEEENRVHNYQLPRDDAFAHLEIQFRFMNLSDLVEGVLGKTYRPGYISPVKIGVPMPMMGGEDKYETPSLHLPLCKVCRFQRPTSEHPKITGGVAQY
;
A
#
# COMPACT_ATOMS: atom_id res chain seq x y z
N MET A 1 25.68 12.19 69.01
CA MET A 1 25.45 10.99 68.21
C MET A 1 24.70 11.42 66.96
N THR A 2 25.44 11.61 65.90
CA THR A 2 24.99 12.22 64.66
C THR A 2 24.70 11.09 63.68
N ILE A 3 23.46 10.96 63.24
CA ILE A 3 23.07 9.97 62.19
C ILE A 3 23.01 10.69 60.86
N LEU A 4 23.93 10.33 59.99
CA LEU A 4 24.04 10.76 58.61
C LEU A 4 22.93 10.09 57.77
N ALA A 5 22.16 10.87 57.05
CA ALA A 5 21.25 10.41 55.99
C ALA A 5 22.06 10.16 54.73
N PRO A 6 21.77 9.12 53.94
CA PRO A 6 22.35 8.95 52.61
C PRO A 6 21.59 9.80 51.60
N LYS A 7 22.33 10.58 50.88
CA LYS A 7 21.96 11.23 49.63
C LYS A 7 21.73 10.15 48.55
N ASN A 8 20.53 10.03 48.02
CA ASN A 8 20.31 9.41 46.74
C ASN A 8 19.86 10.47 45.73
N LEU A 9 20.77 10.83 44.90
CA LEU A 9 20.53 11.66 43.74
C LEU A 9 20.00 10.80 42.61
N SER A 10 18.86 11.22 42.12
CA SER A 10 18.52 11.44 40.70
C SER A 10 19.15 10.49 39.68
N SER A 11 18.41 9.50 39.28
CA SER A 11 18.37 9.07 37.90
C SER A 11 17.12 9.67 37.24
N VAL A 12 17.21 10.95 36.88
CA VAL A 12 16.36 11.50 35.85
C VAL A 12 16.82 10.85 34.54
N GLN A 13 16.28 9.69 34.29
CA GLN A 13 16.36 9.10 32.96
C GLN A 13 15.69 10.09 32.00
N ARG A 14 16.54 10.64 31.14
CA ARG A 14 16.08 11.35 29.95
C ARG A 14 15.19 10.38 29.18
N LEU A 15 13.90 10.54 29.32
CA LEU A 15 12.94 10.13 28.31
C LEU A 15 13.33 10.92 27.06
N ASN A 16 14.13 10.26 26.22
CA ASN A 16 14.23 10.69 24.84
C ASN A 16 12.82 10.69 24.30
N SER A 17 12.27 11.88 24.17
CA SER A 17 11.02 12.12 23.51
C SER A 17 11.13 11.49 22.11
N LEU A 18 10.58 10.32 21.95
CA LEU A 18 10.09 9.89 20.65
C LEU A 18 9.22 11.05 20.17
N LYS A 19 9.75 11.85 19.27
CA LYS A 19 8.95 12.81 18.54
C LYS A 19 7.94 11.98 17.78
N PHE A 20 6.76 11.80 18.37
CA PHE A 20 5.56 11.51 17.61
C PHE A 20 5.53 12.61 16.55
N GLN A 21 5.87 12.27 15.33
CA GLN A 21 5.63 13.15 14.21
C GLN A 21 4.11 13.15 14.05
N ILE A 22 3.48 14.17 14.65
CA ILE A 22 2.09 14.51 14.35
C ILE A 22 2.06 14.64 12.82
N PRO A 23 1.16 13.93 12.12
CA PRO A 23 1.03 14.11 10.67
C PRO A 23 0.93 15.60 10.42
N ASP A 24 1.73 16.11 9.51
CA ASP A 24 1.65 17.52 9.11
C ASP A 24 0.37 17.70 8.31
N THR A 25 -0.74 17.84 9.05
CA THR A 25 -2.10 17.91 8.51
C THR A 25 -2.41 19.24 7.86
N THR A 26 -1.49 20.20 7.93
CA THR A 26 -1.71 21.59 7.51
C THR A 26 -0.95 21.99 6.26
N ASN A 27 -0.45 21.03 5.50
CA ASN A 27 0.39 21.30 4.33
C ASN A 27 -0.34 21.97 3.18
N GLU A 28 -1.67 21.89 3.14
CA GLU A 28 -2.46 22.34 2.02
C GLU A 28 -3.79 22.96 2.49
N VAL A 29 -4.09 24.13 2.00
CA VAL A 29 -5.43 24.74 2.16
C VAL A 29 -6.15 24.63 0.83
N LEU A 30 -7.29 23.94 0.82
CA LEU A 30 -8.13 23.78 -0.34
C LEU A 30 -9.16 24.90 -0.40
N THR A 31 -9.20 25.61 -1.51
CA THR A 31 -10.19 26.69 -1.75
C THR A 31 -10.82 26.55 -3.13
N PRO A 32 -12.14 26.84 -3.27
CA PRO A 32 -12.77 26.91 -4.58
C PRO A 32 -12.32 28.17 -5.33
N VAL A 33 -12.12 28.04 -6.64
CA VAL A 33 -11.90 29.21 -7.52
C VAL A 33 -13.28 29.73 -7.95
N PRO A 34 -13.67 30.95 -7.56
CA PRO A 34 -15.01 31.48 -7.83
C PRO A 34 -15.37 31.42 -9.32
N GLY A 35 -16.58 30.95 -9.63
CA GLY A 35 -17.13 30.94 -11.00
C GLY A 35 -16.56 29.88 -11.94
N THR A 36 -15.60 29.05 -11.53
CA THR A 36 -14.92 28.08 -12.40
C THR A 36 -15.24 26.62 -12.08
N GLY A 37 -15.67 26.34 -10.84
CA GLY A 37 -15.83 24.96 -10.33
C GLY A 37 -14.50 24.24 -10.09
N GLN A 38 -13.36 24.92 -10.27
CA GLN A 38 -12.02 24.39 -9.99
C GLN A 38 -11.68 24.61 -8.52
N GLU A 39 -10.88 23.72 -7.97
CA GLU A 39 -10.25 23.86 -6.65
C GLU A 39 -8.81 24.34 -6.83
N GLN A 40 -8.32 25.05 -5.86
CA GLN A 40 -6.92 25.43 -5.76
C GLN A 40 -6.37 25.09 -4.39
N VAL A 41 -5.09 24.79 -4.35
CA VAL A 41 -4.37 24.37 -3.16
C VAL A 41 -3.27 25.36 -2.89
N TYR A 42 -3.20 25.86 -1.66
CA TYR A 42 -2.11 26.68 -1.18
C TYR A 42 -1.12 25.82 -0.39
N CYS A 43 0.11 25.70 -0.90
CA CYS A 43 1.13 24.86 -0.29
C CYS A 43 1.76 25.57 0.92
N GLN A 44 1.52 25.05 2.13
CA GLN A 44 2.01 25.64 3.39
C GLN A 44 3.26 24.97 3.96
N ALA A 45 3.58 23.74 3.53
CA ALA A 45 4.77 23.05 4.01
C ALA A 45 6.04 23.73 3.54
N ALA A 46 7.00 23.89 4.44
CA ALA A 46 8.33 24.36 4.09
C ALA A 46 8.98 23.43 3.05
N GLY A 47 9.35 23.96 1.89
CA GLY A 47 9.92 23.21 0.78
C GLY A 47 9.93 24.02 -0.51
N ALA A 48 10.21 23.34 -1.62
CA ALA A 48 10.33 24.00 -2.93
C ALA A 48 9.05 24.73 -3.36
N CYS A 49 7.87 24.24 -2.90
CA CYS A 49 6.57 24.79 -3.28
C CYS A 49 5.95 25.72 -2.21
N TYR A 50 6.69 26.06 -1.17
CA TYR A 50 6.18 26.91 -0.10
C TYR A 50 5.60 28.22 -0.64
N HIS A 51 4.41 28.60 -0.20
CA HIS A 51 3.63 29.75 -0.66
C HIS A 51 3.13 29.69 -2.12
N HIS A 52 3.30 28.59 -2.84
CA HIS A 52 2.70 28.45 -4.16
C HIS A 52 1.22 28.11 -4.06
N THR A 53 0.41 28.72 -4.94
CA THR A 53 -0.99 28.32 -5.15
C THR A 53 -1.10 27.57 -6.45
N LEU A 54 -1.57 26.31 -6.37
CA LEU A 54 -1.70 25.41 -7.50
C LEU A 54 -3.18 25.21 -7.81
N THR A 55 -3.59 25.53 -9.04
CA THR A 55 -4.99 25.38 -9.45
C THR A 55 -5.19 24.07 -10.20
N CYS A 56 -6.25 23.35 -9.86
CA CYS A 56 -6.63 22.12 -10.51
C CYS A 56 -6.94 22.34 -12.00
N PRO A 57 -6.51 21.44 -12.91
CA PRO A 57 -6.81 21.54 -14.32
C PRO A 57 -8.32 21.48 -14.61
N LYS A 58 -8.78 22.16 -15.66
CA LYS A 58 -10.20 22.15 -16.07
C LYS A 58 -10.74 20.74 -16.35
N GLN A 59 -9.86 19.79 -16.78
CA GLN A 59 -10.24 18.41 -17.05
C GLN A 59 -10.50 17.59 -15.78
N CYS A 60 -9.97 18.02 -14.65
CA CYS A 60 -10.19 17.42 -13.33
C CYS A 60 -10.27 18.54 -12.29
N PRO A 61 -11.36 19.30 -12.25
CA PRO A 61 -11.44 20.54 -11.50
C PRO A 61 -11.43 20.35 -9.98
N GLN A 62 -11.68 19.14 -9.50
CA GLN A 62 -11.80 18.81 -8.09
C GLN A 62 -10.82 17.72 -7.67
N ARG A 63 -10.30 17.80 -6.46
CA ARG A 63 -9.46 16.75 -5.88
C ARG A 63 -10.25 15.46 -5.67
N LYS A 64 -11.50 15.56 -5.19
CA LYS A 64 -12.38 14.42 -4.93
C LYS A 64 -13.72 14.56 -5.65
N PRO A 65 -13.82 14.21 -6.94
CA PRO A 65 -15.09 14.24 -7.64
C PRO A 65 -16.07 13.21 -7.06
N LYS A 66 -17.12 13.66 -6.38
CA LYS A 66 -18.05 12.83 -5.59
C LYS A 66 -18.93 11.84 -6.39
N ARG A 67 -19.10 12.02 -7.70
CA ARG A 67 -20.16 11.32 -8.46
C ARG A 67 -19.71 10.23 -9.41
N ASN A 68 -18.44 10.10 -9.72
CA ASN A 68 -18.01 9.10 -10.70
C ASN A 68 -16.61 8.59 -10.43
N LYS A 69 -16.52 7.35 -9.96
CA LYS A 69 -15.28 6.64 -9.64
C LYS A 69 -14.33 6.44 -10.85
N LYS A 70 -14.82 6.71 -12.06
CA LYS A 70 -14.06 6.65 -13.32
C LYS A 70 -13.50 8.00 -13.75
N VAL A 71 -13.84 9.08 -13.05
CA VAL A 71 -13.36 10.43 -13.35
C VAL A 71 -11.99 10.65 -12.72
N LYS A 72 -11.09 11.30 -13.44
CA LYS A 72 -9.80 11.72 -12.90
C LYS A 72 -10.02 12.80 -11.84
N GLY A 73 -9.34 12.67 -10.70
CA GLY A 73 -9.22 13.71 -9.71
C GLY A 73 -7.98 14.58 -9.93
N CYS A 74 -7.99 15.77 -9.40
CA CYS A 74 -6.83 16.62 -9.33
C CYS A 74 -5.86 16.11 -8.25
N PHE A 75 -4.60 15.94 -8.61
CA PHE A 75 -3.51 15.65 -7.70
C PHE A 75 -2.55 16.81 -7.68
N VAL A 76 -2.29 17.30 -6.50
CA VAL A 76 -1.40 18.44 -6.26
C VAL A 76 -0.11 17.92 -5.63
N ASP A 77 1.03 18.31 -6.18
CA ASP A 77 2.34 18.05 -5.60
C ASP A 77 2.89 19.36 -5.01
N CYS A 78 2.72 19.51 -3.70
CA CYS A 78 3.30 20.61 -2.92
C CYS A 78 4.72 20.32 -2.42
N SER A 79 5.30 19.16 -2.71
CA SER A 79 6.59 18.76 -2.17
C SER A 79 7.77 19.18 -3.05
N SER A 80 7.77 18.79 -4.32
CA SER A 80 8.94 18.96 -5.19
C SER A 80 8.63 19.54 -6.56
N LYS A 81 7.49 19.19 -7.16
CA LYS A 81 7.17 19.56 -8.54
C LYS A 81 6.34 20.83 -8.66
N CYS A 82 5.63 21.23 -7.61
CA CYS A 82 4.74 22.38 -7.59
C CYS A 82 3.74 22.33 -8.75
N GLU A 83 3.10 21.19 -8.96
CA GLU A 83 2.19 20.99 -10.09
C GLU A 83 0.86 20.38 -9.68
N ALA A 84 -0.20 20.67 -10.44
CA ALA A 84 -1.49 20.03 -10.33
C ALA A 84 -1.76 19.20 -11.59
N THR A 85 -2.00 17.90 -11.42
CA THR A 85 -2.15 16.92 -12.51
C THR A 85 -3.45 16.13 -12.40
N CYS A 86 -3.98 15.62 -13.51
CA CYS A 86 -5.18 14.77 -13.51
C CYS A 86 -4.79 13.29 -13.45
N LYS A 87 -5.16 12.60 -12.38
CA LYS A 87 -4.91 11.16 -12.20
C LYS A 87 -6.19 10.43 -11.79
N TYR A 88 -6.27 9.15 -12.11
CA TYR A 88 -7.32 8.31 -11.55
C TYR A 88 -7.07 8.11 -10.05
N ARG A 89 -8.14 8.12 -9.26
CA ARG A 89 -8.04 8.02 -7.79
C ARG A 89 -8.17 6.59 -7.27
N LYS A 90 -8.48 5.64 -8.13
CA LYS A 90 -8.58 4.22 -7.80
C LYS A 90 -7.57 3.39 -8.56
N ALA A 91 -7.21 2.26 -7.98
CA ALA A 91 -6.45 1.24 -8.69
C ALA A 91 -7.16 0.87 -10.01
N SER A 92 -6.40 0.84 -11.10
CA SER A 92 -6.90 0.32 -12.37
C SER A 92 -6.57 -1.16 -12.47
N CYS A 93 -7.57 -2.02 -12.28
CA CYS A 93 -7.37 -3.47 -12.34
C CYS A 93 -7.06 -4.02 -13.75
N THR A 94 -7.00 -3.14 -14.76
CA THR A 94 -6.61 -3.48 -16.15
C THR A 94 -5.33 -2.78 -16.59
N GLY A 95 -4.76 -1.94 -15.74
CA GLY A 95 -3.51 -1.22 -16.02
C GLY A 95 -2.27 -2.05 -15.66
N TYR A 96 -1.14 -1.70 -16.27
CA TYR A 96 0.16 -2.28 -15.90
C TYR A 96 0.39 -2.20 -14.39
N GLY A 97 0.95 -3.26 -13.81
CA GLY A 97 1.22 -3.34 -12.39
C GLY A 97 -0.01 -3.55 -11.52
N SER A 98 -1.15 -3.97 -12.07
CA SER A 98 -2.33 -4.25 -11.24
C SER A 98 -2.30 -5.64 -10.61
N LEU A 99 -2.90 -5.72 -9.41
CA LEU A 99 -3.14 -6.93 -8.63
C LEU A 99 -4.53 -6.80 -8.00
N CYS A 100 -5.50 -7.52 -8.53
CA CYS A 100 -6.91 -7.40 -8.16
C CYS A 100 -7.61 -8.76 -8.21
N TYR A 101 -8.78 -8.84 -7.61
CA TYR A 101 -9.69 -9.99 -7.65
C TYR A 101 -9.09 -11.28 -7.06
N ASP A 102 -9.44 -12.45 -7.58
CA ASP A 102 -8.92 -13.80 -7.32
C ASP A 102 -7.54 -13.93 -7.98
N PRO A 103 -6.38 -13.71 -7.36
CA PRO A 103 -5.44 -12.64 -7.67
C PRO A 103 -5.03 -12.63 -9.12
N ARG A 104 -5.58 -11.66 -9.85
CA ARG A 104 -5.28 -11.37 -11.24
C ARG A 104 -4.28 -10.23 -11.34
N PHE A 105 -3.21 -10.48 -12.04
CA PHE A 105 -2.12 -9.54 -12.29
C PHE A 105 -2.14 -9.04 -13.73
N VAL A 106 -1.65 -7.82 -13.95
CA VAL A 106 -1.19 -7.35 -15.25
C VAL A 106 0.27 -6.96 -15.09
N GLY A 107 1.15 -7.68 -15.76
CA GLY A 107 2.59 -7.49 -15.68
C GLY A 107 3.09 -6.14 -16.21
N GLY A 108 4.38 -5.86 -16.02
CA GLY A 108 5.08 -4.75 -16.67
C GLY A 108 5.21 -4.93 -18.18
N ASP A 109 5.14 -6.18 -18.64
CA ASP A 109 5.05 -6.58 -20.06
C ASP A 109 3.65 -6.46 -20.66
N GLY A 110 2.65 -6.09 -19.84
CA GLY A 110 1.25 -5.97 -20.25
C GLY A 110 0.48 -7.29 -20.31
N VAL A 111 1.12 -8.41 -19.99
CA VAL A 111 0.47 -9.73 -20.01
C VAL A 111 -0.35 -9.90 -18.72
N MET A 112 -1.62 -10.31 -18.90
CA MET A 112 -2.50 -10.65 -17.78
C MET A 112 -2.29 -12.10 -17.39
N PHE A 113 -2.18 -12.35 -16.08
CA PHE A 113 -2.03 -13.70 -15.53
C PHE A 113 -2.64 -13.82 -14.13
N TYR A 114 -2.82 -15.04 -13.69
CA TYR A 114 -3.25 -15.39 -12.33
C TYR A 114 -2.11 -16.04 -11.56
N PHE A 115 -2.04 -15.71 -10.28
CA PHE A 115 -1.18 -16.38 -9.31
C PHE A 115 -1.95 -16.50 -8.00
N HIS A 116 -2.39 -17.72 -7.69
CA HIS A 116 -3.28 -17.94 -6.54
C HIS A 116 -2.53 -18.10 -5.22
N GLY A 117 -1.26 -18.47 -5.27
CA GLY A 117 -0.52 -18.78 -4.06
C GLY A 117 -1.20 -19.89 -3.25
N ALA A 118 -1.34 -19.64 -1.95
CA ALA A 118 -2.02 -20.54 -1.01
C ALA A 118 -2.79 -19.72 0.03
N LYS A 119 -3.90 -20.25 0.51
CA LYS A 119 -4.66 -19.69 1.64
C LYS A 119 -3.77 -19.58 2.87
N GLY A 120 -3.65 -18.39 3.43
CA GLY A 120 -2.79 -18.10 4.59
C GLY A 120 -1.31 -17.95 4.23
N GLY A 121 -0.93 -18.07 2.96
CA GLY A 121 0.45 -17.94 2.51
C GLY A 121 0.91 -16.49 2.34
N ASN A 122 2.22 -16.31 2.34
CA ASN A 122 2.86 -15.03 2.06
C ASN A 122 3.79 -15.22 0.85
N PHE A 123 3.76 -14.27 -0.07
CA PHE A 123 4.51 -14.39 -1.32
C PHE A 123 5.18 -13.08 -1.71
N ALA A 124 6.42 -13.17 -2.20
CA ALA A 124 7.16 -12.03 -2.73
C ALA A 124 6.57 -11.56 -4.07
N ILE A 125 5.94 -10.40 -4.06
CA ILE A 125 5.37 -9.75 -5.25
C ILE A 125 6.47 -9.06 -6.05
N VAL A 126 7.38 -8.39 -5.35
CA VAL A 126 8.57 -7.74 -5.91
C VAL A 126 9.73 -7.97 -4.95
N SER A 127 10.90 -8.28 -5.48
CA SER A 127 12.15 -8.31 -4.74
C SER A 127 13.27 -7.77 -5.60
N ASP A 128 13.78 -6.62 -5.24
CA ASP A 128 14.88 -5.94 -5.89
C ASP A 128 15.94 -5.52 -4.85
N ASP A 129 17.03 -4.94 -5.25
CA ASP A 129 18.12 -4.59 -4.34
C ASP A 129 17.66 -3.55 -3.27
N ASN A 130 16.78 -2.61 -3.66
CA ASN A 130 16.32 -1.51 -2.79
C ASN A 130 14.84 -1.59 -2.39
N LEU A 131 14.10 -2.60 -2.86
CA LEU A 131 12.66 -2.72 -2.63
C LEU A 131 12.25 -4.18 -2.52
N HIS A 132 11.51 -4.51 -1.46
CA HIS A 132 10.86 -5.79 -1.34
C HIS A 132 9.40 -5.62 -0.96
N ILE A 133 8.51 -6.33 -1.65
CA ILE A 133 7.07 -6.30 -1.35
C ILE A 133 6.58 -7.73 -1.21
N ASN A 134 6.13 -8.07 -0.01
CA ASN A 134 5.38 -9.30 0.26
C ASN A 134 3.88 -9.00 0.28
N ALA A 135 3.09 -10.01 -0.11
CA ALA A 135 1.65 -10.00 0.06
C ALA A 135 1.20 -11.21 0.90
N HIS A 136 0.26 -10.98 1.81
CA HIS A 136 -0.46 -12.03 2.54
C HIS A 136 -1.75 -12.36 1.83
N PHE A 137 -2.00 -13.67 1.62
CA PHE A 137 -3.15 -14.18 0.90
C PHE A 137 -4.14 -14.82 1.87
N ILE A 138 -5.34 -14.26 1.96
CA ILE A 138 -6.48 -14.95 2.58
C ILE A 138 -7.20 -15.80 1.53
N GLY A 139 -8.02 -16.73 1.97
CA GLY A 139 -8.73 -17.56 0.99
C GLY A 139 -9.68 -18.57 1.59
N THR A 140 -10.36 -19.27 0.69
CA THR A 140 -11.26 -20.40 0.98
C THR A 140 -10.97 -21.55 0.03
N ARG A 141 -11.28 -22.77 0.48
CA ARG A 141 -11.32 -23.96 -0.40
C ARG A 141 -12.74 -24.51 -0.35
N PRO A 142 -13.59 -24.19 -1.31
CA PRO A 142 -14.95 -24.74 -1.40
C PRO A 142 -14.94 -26.25 -1.51
N GLN A 143 -15.97 -26.88 -0.98
CA GLN A 143 -16.13 -28.33 -1.10
C GLN A 143 -16.14 -28.77 -2.58
N GLY A 144 -15.37 -29.81 -2.89
CA GLY A 144 -15.23 -30.33 -4.26
C GLY A 144 -14.25 -29.56 -5.15
N ARG A 145 -13.56 -28.53 -4.64
CA ARG A 145 -12.52 -27.81 -5.37
C ARG A 145 -11.13 -28.33 -5.03
N THR A 146 -10.27 -28.40 -6.05
CA THR A 146 -8.88 -28.87 -5.91
C THR A 146 -7.89 -27.75 -5.58
N ARG A 147 -8.30 -26.48 -5.75
CA ARG A 147 -7.47 -25.29 -5.48
C ARG A 147 -8.13 -24.35 -4.48
N ASP A 148 -7.32 -23.52 -3.86
CA ASP A 148 -7.80 -22.38 -3.09
C ASP A 148 -8.31 -21.28 -4.02
N PHE A 149 -9.33 -20.56 -3.58
CA PHE A 149 -9.61 -19.20 -4.02
C PHE A 149 -8.99 -18.25 -3.01
N THR A 150 -8.24 -17.29 -3.48
CA THR A 150 -7.44 -16.43 -2.62
C THR A 150 -7.59 -14.95 -3.00
N TRP A 151 -7.28 -14.08 -2.06
CA TRP A 151 -7.26 -12.62 -2.24
C TRP A 151 -6.15 -12.02 -1.41
N VAL A 152 -5.59 -10.91 -1.84
CA VAL A 152 -4.55 -10.22 -1.08
C VAL A 152 -5.18 -9.40 0.05
N GLN A 153 -4.86 -9.73 1.30
CA GLN A 153 -5.35 -9.00 2.45
C GLN A 153 -4.36 -7.94 2.94
N ALA A 154 -3.07 -8.20 2.83
CA ALA A 154 -2.05 -7.29 3.33
C ALA A 154 -0.83 -7.23 2.42
N LEU A 155 -0.19 -6.08 2.41
CA LEU A 155 1.13 -5.85 1.81
C LEU A 155 2.12 -5.43 2.89
N SER A 156 3.36 -5.90 2.77
CA SER A 156 4.52 -5.37 3.50
C SER A 156 5.53 -4.85 2.50
N ILE A 157 5.79 -3.56 2.53
CA ILE A 157 6.70 -2.86 1.66
C ILE A 157 7.96 -2.54 2.46
N MET A 158 9.06 -3.18 2.11
CA MET A 158 10.35 -3.10 2.81
C MET A 158 11.38 -2.39 1.93
N PHE A 159 12.02 -1.39 2.48
CA PHE A 159 13.09 -0.62 1.83
C PHE A 159 13.96 0.01 2.91
N GLU A 160 15.24 0.20 2.64
CA GLU A 160 16.19 0.62 3.67
C GLU A 160 16.04 -0.27 4.94
N THR A 161 15.94 0.33 6.11
CA THR A 161 15.62 -0.37 7.38
C THR A 161 14.15 -0.39 7.72
N HIS A 162 13.30 0.21 6.88
CA HIS A 162 11.89 0.49 7.15
C HIS A 162 10.92 -0.54 6.58
N THR A 163 9.75 -0.58 7.17
CA THR A 163 8.63 -1.42 6.74
C THR A 163 7.32 -0.64 6.80
N LEU A 164 6.68 -0.47 5.65
CA LEU A 164 5.30 0.02 5.56
C LEU A 164 4.36 -1.16 5.34
N VAL A 165 3.36 -1.33 6.21
CA VAL A 165 2.31 -2.34 6.06
C VAL A 165 1.00 -1.65 5.72
N ILE A 166 0.30 -2.18 4.70
CA ILE A 166 -1.04 -1.74 4.31
C ILE A 166 -1.91 -2.98 4.22
N ALA A 167 -3.02 -3.02 4.97
CA ALA A 167 -3.87 -4.20 5.07
C ALA A 167 -5.36 -3.85 5.10
N ALA A 168 -6.17 -4.84 4.74
CA ALA A 168 -7.60 -4.82 4.95
C ALA A 168 -7.93 -5.45 6.31
N LYS A 169 -8.68 -4.73 7.13
CA LYS A 169 -9.20 -5.25 8.40
C LYS A 169 -10.21 -6.35 8.13
N ARG A 170 -10.08 -7.48 8.83
CA ARG A 170 -11.12 -8.50 8.81
C ARG A 170 -12.40 -7.96 9.43
N VAL A 171 -13.50 -7.97 8.68
CA VAL A 171 -14.82 -7.52 9.12
C VAL A 171 -15.85 -8.60 8.84
N LYS A 172 -16.78 -8.79 9.78
CA LYS A 172 -17.84 -9.82 9.64
C LYS A 172 -18.84 -9.43 8.56
N HIS A 173 -19.31 -8.20 8.63
CA HIS A 173 -20.26 -7.63 7.68
C HIS A 173 -19.67 -6.35 7.12
N TRP A 174 -19.76 -6.21 5.81
CA TRP A 174 -19.28 -5.00 5.16
C TRP A 174 -20.23 -3.84 5.37
N ASP A 175 -19.65 -2.70 5.68
CA ASP A 175 -20.36 -1.42 5.80
C ASP A 175 -19.51 -0.36 5.09
N ASP A 176 -20.07 0.25 4.04
CA ASP A 176 -19.40 1.27 3.25
C ASP A 176 -19.10 2.56 4.03
N SER A 177 -19.71 2.74 5.20
CA SER A 177 -19.47 3.88 6.10
C SER A 177 -18.30 3.67 7.06
N LEU A 178 -17.72 2.47 7.10
CA LEU A 178 -16.60 2.13 7.98
C LEU A 178 -15.29 2.00 7.20
N ASP A 179 -14.22 2.48 7.82
CA ASP A 179 -12.88 2.34 7.28
C ASP A 179 -12.26 1.01 7.71
N ALA A 180 -12.08 0.14 6.74
CA ALA A 180 -11.43 -1.17 6.92
C ALA A 180 -9.94 -1.15 6.54
N LEU A 181 -9.36 0.03 6.27
CA LEU A 181 -7.95 0.16 5.97
C LEU A 181 -7.10 0.17 7.25
N ILE A 182 -6.05 -0.62 7.26
CA ILE A 182 -5.00 -0.61 8.29
C ILE A 182 -3.71 -0.15 7.65
N VAL A 183 -2.99 0.75 8.33
CA VAL A 183 -1.65 1.18 7.95
C VAL A 183 -0.74 1.10 9.16
N GLN A 184 0.47 0.57 8.97
CA GLN A 184 1.51 0.54 9.99
C GLN A 184 2.84 0.98 9.39
N TRP A 185 3.62 1.72 10.17
CA TRP A 185 4.97 2.13 9.86
C TRP A 185 5.92 1.60 10.94
N ASP A 186 6.86 0.76 10.55
CA ASP A 186 7.82 0.11 11.46
C ASP A 186 7.15 -0.57 12.67
N GLY A 187 5.96 -1.17 12.44
CA GLY A 187 5.16 -1.84 13.45
C GLY A 187 4.17 -0.95 14.22
N GLU A 188 4.29 0.37 14.09
CA GLU A 188 3.40 1.31 14.77
C GLU A 188 2.21 1.69 13.87
N ALA A 189 1.01 1.74 14.47
CA ALA A 189 -0.20 2.10 13.73
C ALA A 189 -0.16 3.55 13.25
N VAL A 190 -0.49 3.77 11.97
CA VAL A 190 -0.57 5.08 11.35
C VAL A 190 -2.02 5.45 11.10
N HIS A 191 -2.44 6.59 11.63
CA HIS A 191 -3.71 7.18 11.28
C HIS A 191 -3.56 8.10 10.07
N VAL A 192 -4.16 7.71 8.94
CA VAL A 192 -4.23 8.57 7.74
C VAL A 192 -5.56 9.32 7.79
N PRO A 193 -5.56 10.66 7.85
CA PRO A 193 -6.78 11.45 7.97
C PRO A 193 -7.78 11.16 6.84
N THR A 194 -9.07 11.20 7.16
CA THR A 194 -10.17 10.92 6.23
C THR A 194 -10.79 12.17 5.62
N ASP A 195 -10.43 13.36 6.09
CA ASP A 195 -10.90 14.64 5.57
C ASP A 195 -10.48 14.92 4.12
N GLY A 196 -9.52 14.14 3.63
CA GLY A 196 -9.10 14.13 2.23
C GLY A 196 -8.16 15.22 1.80
N GLU A 197 -7.75 16.06 2.72
CA GLU A 197 -6.87 17.20 2.47
C GLU A 197 -5.54 17.03 3.17
N ALA A 198 -5.53 16.20 4.23
CA ALA A 198 -4.33 15.88 4.97
C ALA A 198 -3.67 14.60 4.44
N GLU A 199 -2.37 14.59 4.49
CA GLU A 199 -1.54 13.44 4.21
C GLU A 199 -0.70 13.09 5.45
N TRP A 200 -0.41 11.80 5.62
CA TRP A 200 0.64 11.38 6.53
C TRP A 200 1.96 11.34 5.76
N ARG A 201 3.00 11.93 6.33
CA ARG A 201 4.31 12.01 5.70
C ARG A 201 5.42 11.69 6.70
N VAL A 202 6.39 10.91 6.24
CA VAL A 202 7.64 10.68 6.99
C VAL A 202 8.83 10.79 6.03
N LYS A 203 9.92 11.35 6.50
CA LYS A 203 11.20 11.41 5.79
C LYS A 203 12.16 10.42 6.44
N THR A 204 12.68 9.50 5.64
CA THR A 204 13.79 8.62 6.00
C THR A 204 15.13 9.28 5.66
N GLU A 205 16.25 8.56 5.73
CA GLU A 205 17.55 9.10 5.35
C GLU A 205 17.61 9.43 3.85
N GLU A 206 17.05 8.58 2.99
CA GLU A 206 17.16 8.74 1.54
C GLU A 206 15.82 9.12 0.88
N ARG A 207 14.68 8.85 1.53
CA ARG A 207 13.37 8.90 0.87
C ARG A 207 12.33 9.66 1.66
N THR A 208 11.24 9.96 0.98
CA THR A 208 10.02 10.46 1.61
C THR A 208 8.90 9.46 1.34
N VAL A 209 8.18 9.08 2.40
CA VAL A 209 6.95 8.30 2.32
C VAL A 209 5.77 9.23 2.50
N VAL A 210 4.81 9.15 1.59
CA VAL A 210 3.58 9.95 1.63
C VAL A 210 2.39 9.02 1.51
N LEU A 211 1.45 9.14 2.43
CA LEU A 211 0.19 8.41 2.43
C LEU A 211 -0.95 9.44 2.35
N GLU A 212 -1.76 9.35 1.31
CA GLU A 212 -2.92 10.22 1.12
C GLU A 212 -4.19 9.42 0.83
N ARG A 213 -5.31 9.85 1.39
CA ARG A 213 -6.61 9.28 1.02
C ARG A 213 -6.99 9.73 -0.38
N THR A 214 -7.36 8.78 -1.22
CA THR A 214 -7.84 9.07 -2.58
C THR A 214 -9.36 9.09 -2.68
N ASP A 215 -10.05 8.65 -1.63
CA ASP A 215 -11.50 8.79 -1.39
C ASP A 215 -11.67 8.90 0.14
N ASP A 216 -12.88 9.10 0.63
CA ASP A 216 -13.11 9.31 2.07
C ASP A 216 -12.68 8.11 2.92
N LEU A 217 -13.03 6.89 2.49
CA LEU A 217 -12.73 5.64 3.21
C LEU A 217 -12.18 4.57 2.26
N ASN A 218 -11.49 3.59 2.83
CA ASN A 218 -11.10 2.35 2.14
C ASN A 218 -10.20 2.53 0.91
N THR A 219 -9.63 3.71 0.71
CA THR A 219 -8.74 3.98 -0.40
C THR A 219 -7.54 4.79 0.04
N ILE A 220 -6.37 4.46 -0.48
CA ILE A 220 -5.13 5.17 -0.16
C ILE A 220 -4.20 5.17 -1.37
N ARG A 221 -3.48 6.26 -1.54
CA ARG A 221 -2.26 6.27 -2.32
C ARG A 221 -1.08 6.28 -1.37
N ALA A 222 -0.17 5.33 -1.55
CA ALA A 222 1.10 5.29 -0.85
C ALA A 222 2.22 5.55 -1.85
N THR A 223 3.09 6.49 -1.54
CA THR A 223 4.26 6.85 -2.34
C THR A 223 5.52 6.66 -1.52
N VAL A 224 6.44 5.83 -2.01
CA VAL A 224 7.82 5.78 -1.52
C VAL A 224 8.68 6.41 -2.61
N SER A 225 9.21 7.60 -2.35
CA SER A 225 9.88 8.40 -3.37
C SER A 225 11.04 7.64 -4.03
N GLY A 226 11.08 7.64 -5.36
CA GLY A 226 12.10 6.95 -6.15
C GLY A 226 11.97 5.43 -6.25
N LEU A 227 10.97 4.79 -5.59
CA LEU A 227 10.75 3.34 -5.63
C LEU A 227 9.40 2.96 -6.21
N VAL A 228 8.30 3.38 -5.57
CA VAL A 228 6.97 2.92 -5.96
C VAL A 228 5.87 3.91 -5.58
N VAL A 229 4.86 4.00 -6.41
CA VAL A 229 3.55 4.58 -6.09
C VAL A 229 2.51 3.48 -6.16
N MET A 230 1.69 3.35 -5.14
CA MET A 230 0.63 2.34 -5.04
C MET A 230 -0.72 3.03 -4.87
N ASP A 231 -1.67 2.73 -5.75
CA ASP A 231 -3.07 3.03 -5.53
C ASP A 231 -3.74 1.78 -4.98
N ILE A 232 -4.33 1.88 -3.81
CA ILE A 232 -4.88 0.74 -3.06
C ILE A 232 -6.33 1.04 -2.69
N ASN A 233 -7.19 0.04 -2.89
CA ASN A 233 -8.60 0.07 -2.53
C ASN A 233 -8.92 -1.19 -1.73
N VAL A 234 -9.55 -1.03 -0.56
CA VAL A 234 -10.11 -2.14 0.22
C VAL A 234 -11.54 -2.37 -0.22
N ARG A 235 -11.90 -3.62 -0.47
CA ARG A 235 -13.27 -4.00 -0.83
C ARG A 235 -13.64 -5.39 -0.28
N PRO A 236 -14.91 -5.65 -0.05
CA PRO A 236 -15.40 -7.00 0.28
C PRO A 236 -15.57 -7.84 -0.98
N ILE A 237 -15.83 -9.12 -0.79
CA ILE A 237 -16.47 -9.96 -1.82
C ILE A 237 -17.99 -9.80 -1.66
N GLY A 238 -18.65 -9.36 -2.73
CA GLY A 238 -20.08 -9.20 -2.74
C GLY A 238 -20.84 -10.53 -2.79
N GLU A 239 -22.09 -10.54 -2.33
CA GLU A 239 -22.96 -11.74 -2.37
C GLU A 239 -23.13 -12.28 -3.78
N GLU A 240 -23.31 -11.40 -4.76
CA GLU A 240 -23.44 -11.77 -6.17
C GLU A 240 -22.15 -12.41 -6.70
N GLU A 241 -21.00 -11.86 -6.37
CA GLU A 241 -19.69 -12.39 -6.75
C GLU A 241 -19.47 -13.79 -6.12
N ASN A 242 -19.78 -13.94 -4.82
CA ASN A 242 -19.73 -15.22 -4.13
C ASN A 242 -20.64 -16.25 -4.79
N ARG A 243 -21.87 -15.87 -5.18
CA ARG A 243 -22.84 -16.73 -5.84
C ARG A 243 -22.37 -17.16 -7.23
N VAL A 244 -21.93 -16.21 -8.07
CA VAL A 244 -21.52 -16.47 -9.45
C VAL A 244 -20.30 -17.40 -9.52
N HIS A 245 -19.32 -17.18 -8.65
CA HIS A 245 -18.09 -17.96 -8.63
C HIS A 245 -18.14 -19.17 -7.70
N ASN A 246 -19.23 -19.30 -6.93
CA ASN A 246 -19.42 -20.38 -5.95
C ASN A 246 -18.23 -20.52 -4.98
N TYR A 247 -17.84 -19.39 -4.38
CA TYR A 247 -16.73 -19.36 -3.41
C TYR A 247 -17.07 -20.03 -2.08
N GLN A 248 -18.36 -20.21 -1.77
CA GLN A 248 -18.85 -20.79 -0.53
C GLN A 248 -18.30 -20.08 0.71
N LEU A 249 -18.31 -18.74 0.67
CA LEU A 249 -17.80 -17.93 1.77
C LEU A 249 -18.68 -18.07 3.01
N PRO A 250 -18.07 -18.05 4.22
CA PRO A 250 -18.83 -17.99 5.46
C PRO A 250 -19.60 -16.69 5.57
N ARG A 251 -20.73 -16.72 6.31
CA ARG A 251 -21.59 -15.54 6.48
C ARG A 251 -21.03 -14.48 7.44
N ASP A 252 -20.03 -14.85 8.21
CA ASP A 252 -19.41 -14.01 9.26
C ASP A 252 -18.04 -13.45 8.86
N ASP A 253 -17.76 -13.43 7.56
CA ASP A 253 -16.55 -12.80 7.01
C ASP A 253 -16.85 -12.18 5.65
N ALA A 254 -16.63 -10.89 5.53
CA ALA A 254 -16.80 -10.14 4.29
C ALA A 254 -15.65 -10.35 3.31
N PHE A 255 -14.60 -11.07 3.70
CA PHE A 255 -13.38 -11.26 2.90
C PHE A 255 -12.83 -9.95 2.34
N ALA A 256 -12.72 -8.95 3.24
CA ALA A 256 -12.13 -7.67 2.88
C ALA A 256 -10.69 -7.87 2.40
N HIS A 257 -10.39 -7.36 1.22
CA HIS A 257 -9.12 -7.54 0.53
C HIS A 257 -8.70 -6.28 -0.22
N LEU A 258 -7.46 -6.28 -0.71
CA LEU A 258 -6.86 -5.17 -1.41
C LEU A 258 -6.96 -5.37 -2.93
N GLU A 259 -7.37 -4.33 -3.63
CA GLU A 259 -7.11 -4.15 -5.06
C GLU A 259 -6.05 -3.07 -5.22
N ILE A 260 -4.98 -3.39 -5.96
CA ILE A 260 -3.77 -2.58 -5.97
C ILE A 260 -3.34 -2.31 -7.40
N GLN A 261 -2.81 -1.11 -7.64
CA GLN A 261 -2.04 -0.81 -8.84
C GLN A 261 -0.69 -0.21 -8.43
N PHE A 262 0.38 -0.89 -8.81
CA PHE A 262 1.74 -0.44 -8.60
C PHE A 262 2.24 0.35 -9.81
N ARG A 263 3.02 1.38 -9.54
CA ARG A 263 3.85 2.09 -10.48
C ARG A 263 5.26 2.13 -9.93
N PHE A 264 6.11 1.27 -10.44
CA PHE A 264 7.50 1.18 -10.00
C PHE A 264 8.37 2.22 -10.68
N MET A 265 9.40 2.63 -9.97
CA MET A 265 10.45 3.52 -10.44
C MET A 265 11.80 2.86 -10.18
N ASN A 266 12.69 2.92 -11.18
CA ASN A 266 14.09 2.46 -11.05
C ASN A 266 14.26 1.00 -10.56
N LEU A 267 13.40 0.07 -11.02
CA LEU A 267 13.67 -1.35 -10.80
C LEU A 267 14.92 -1.78 -11.58
N SER A 268 15.73 -2.65 -10.97
CA SER A 268 16.90 -3.22 -11.64
C SER A 268 16.51 -4.22 -12.74
N ASP A 269 17.42 -4.47 -13.67
CA ASP A 269 17.24 -5.49 -14.71
C ASP A 269 17.17 -6.92 -14.14
N LEU A 270 17.47 -7.09 -12.86
CA LEU A 270 17.48 -8.37 -12.17
C LEU A 270 16.33 -8.52 -11.17
N VAL A 271 15.40 -7.57 -11.14
CA VAL A 271 14.24 -7.61 -10.22
C VAL A 271 13.52 -8.94 -10.26
N GLU A 272 13.17 -9.49 -9.10
CA GLU A 272 12.48 -10.75 -8.90
C GLU A 272 11.08 -10.56 -8.30
N GLY A 273 10.37 -11.66 -8.06
CA GLY A 273 9.01 -11.70 -7.51
C GLY A 273 7.96 -12.03 -8.55
N VAL A 274 6.75 -12.34 -8.09
CA VAL A 274 5.62 -12.71 -8.97
C VAL A 274 5.35 -11.66 -10.02
N LEU A 275 5.29 -10.40 -9.62
CA LEU A 275 5.05 -9.25 -10.50
C LEU A 275 6.38 -8.63 -10.96
N GLY A 276 7.36 -8.49 -10.07
CA GLY A 276 8.61 -7.76 -10.33
C GLY A 276 9.35 -8.23 -11.57
N LYS A 277 9.50 -9.55 -11.74
CA LYS A 277 10.20 -10.14 -12.90
C LYS A 277 9.62 -9.75 -14.27
N THR A 278 8.33 -9.38 -14.31
CA THR A 278 7.67 -8.96 -15.56
C THR A 278 8.12 -7.59 -16.08
N TYR A 279 8.90 -6.86 -15.28
CA TYR A 279 9.50 -5.57 -15.64
C TYR A 279 10.93 -5.67 -16.19
N ARG A 280 11.51 -6.87 -16.21
CA ARG A 280 12.86 -7.06 -16.74
C ARG A 280 12.93 -6.78 -18.24
N PRO A 281 14.00 -6.19 -18.72
CA PRO A 281 14.26 -6.10 -20.15
C PRO A 281 14.25 -7.50 -20.80
N GLY A 282 13.53 -7.65 -21.91
CA GLY A 282 13.46 -8.92 -22.63
C GLY A 282 12.74 -10.06 -21.90
N TYR A 283 11.96 -9.76 -20.84
CA TYR A 283 11.17 -10.79 -20.16
C TYR A 283 10.17 -11.44 -21.12
N ILE A 284 10.15 -12.77 -21.14
CA ILE A 284 9.18 -13.56 -21.88
C ILE A 284 8.28 -14.27 -20.89
N SER A 285 6.99 -13.93 -20.92
CA SER A 285 6.01 -14.53 -20.01
C SER A 285 5.81 -16.03 -20.31
N PRO A 286 5.89 -16.91 -19.30
CA PRO A 286 5.66 -18.35 -19.49
C PRO A 286 4.16 -18.70 -19.56
N VAL A 287 3.27 -17.73 -19.35
CA VAL A 287 1.83 -18.00 -19.30
C VAL A 287 1.27 -18.29 -20.70
N LYS A 288 0.31 -19.20 -20.77
CA LYS A 288 -0.41 -19.49 -22.02
C LYS A 288 -1.38 -18.35 -22.31
N ILE A 289 -1.13 -17.61 -23.39
CA ILE A 289 -2.04 -16.56 -23.85
C ILE A 289 -3.26 -17.20 -24.54
N GLY A 290 -4.43 -16.56 -24.41
CA GLY A 290 -5.68 -17.03 -25.07
C GLY A 290 -6.44 -18.13 -24.33
N VAL A 291 -6.01 -18.48 -23.11
CA VAL A 291 -6.78 -19.34 -22.22
C VAL A 291 -7.58 -18.52 -21.20
N PRO A 292 -8.72 -19.04 -20.67
CA PRO A 292 -9.55 -18.27 -19.73
C PRO A 292 -8.82 -17.88 -18.45
N MET A 293 -7.86 -18.68 -18.00
CA MET A 293 -7.10 -18.45 -16.76
C MET A 293 -5.61 -18.77 -16.99
N PRO A 294 -4.84 -17.83 -17.53
CA PRO A 294 -3.41 -18.01 -17.73
C PRO A 294 -2.67 -17.97 -16.38
N MET A 295 -2.14 -19.12 -15.95
CA MET A 295 -1.48 -19.29 -14.65
C MET A 295 0.02 -19.02 -14.76
N MET A 296 0.56 -18.25 -13.81
CA MET A 296 2.01 -18.00 -13.69
C MET A 296 2.74 -19.23 -13.12
N GLY A 297 2.19 -19.84 -12.06
CA GLY A 297 2.82 -20.95 -11.34
C GLY A 297 4.13 -20.57 -10.62
N GLY A 298 4.78 -21.57 -10.06
CA GLY A 298 6.06 -21.40 -9.36
C GLY A 298 5.92 -20.80 -7.97
N GLU A 299 4.84 -21.10 -7.26
CA GLU A 299 4.52 -20.63 -5.93
C GLU A 299 5.68 -20.85 -4.95
N ASP A 300 6.32 -22.00 -5.01
CA ASP A 300 7.46 -22.39 -4.16
C ASP A 300 8.70 -21.50 -4.29
N LYS A 301 8.79 -20.72 -5.37
CA LYS A 301 9.90 -19.78 -5.60
C LYS A 301 9.73 -18.49 -4.84
N TYR A 302 8.47 -18.08 -4.64
CA TYR A 302 8.10 -16.77 -4.12
C TYR A 302 7.57 -16.82 -2.69
N GLU A 303 7.29 -18.03 -2.16
CA GLU A 303 6.80 -18.22 -0.81
C GLU A 303 7.81 -17.68 0.21
N THR A 304 7.29 -16.87 1.16
CA THR A 304 8.07 -16.28 2.25
C THR A 304 7.56 -16.79 3.60
N PRO A 305 8.43 -16.95 4.61
CA PRO A 305 8.04 -17.49 5.92
C PRO A 305 7.01 -16.62 6.65
N SER A 306 7.02 -15.34 6.39
CA SER A 306 6.07 -14.38 6.95
C SER A 306 5.94 -13.14 6.06
N LEU A 307 4.91 -12.35 6.32
CA LEU A 307 4.69 -11.08 5.63
C LEU A 307 5.89 -10.10 5.78
N HIS A 308 6.62 -10.17 6.90
CA HIS A 308 7.68 -9.21 7.26
C HIS A 308 9.09 -9.69 6.94
N LEU A 309 9.26 -10.88 6.40
CA LEU A 309 10.59 -11.42 6.08
C LEU A 309 10.81 -11.46 4.56
N PRO A 310 11.88 -10.81 4.05
CA PRO A 310 12.18 -10.78 2.62
C PRO A 310 12.95 -12.03 2.16
N LEU A 311 12.52 -13.21 2.60
CA LEU A 311 13.22 -14.47 2.38
C LEU A 311 12.41 -15.40 1.47
N CYS A 312 12.87 -15.60 0.25
CA CYS A 312 12.36 -16.63 -0.66
C CYS A 312 13.49 -17.15 -1.55
N LYS A 313 13.23 -18.21 -2.33
CA LYS A 313 14.28 -18.84 -3.16
C LYS A 313 14.91 -17.90 -4.18
N VAL A 314 14.16 -16.90 -4.64
CA VAL A 314 14.59 -15.96 -5.67
C VAL A 314 14.71 -14.52 -5.15
N CYS A 315 14.48 -14.30 -3.86
CA CYS A 315 14.50 -12.97 -3.28
C CYS A 315 15.91 -12.37 -3.28
N ARG A 316 15.99 -11.08 -3.60
CA ARG A 316 17.25 -10.33 -3.78
C ARG A 316 17.47 -9.30 -2.68
N PHE A 317 16.39 -8.72 -2.16
CA PHE A 317 16.46 -7.68 -1.15
C PHE A 317 17.21 -8.15 0.10
N GLN A 318 18.18 -7.37 0.50
CA GLN A 318 18.89 -7.56 1.77
C GLN A 318 18.68 -6.30 2.60
N ARG A 319 18.03 -6.48 3.76
CA ARG A 319 17.87 -5.37 4.68
C ARG A 319 19.23 -4.92 5.18
N PRO A 320 19.57 -3.61 5.12
CA PRO A 320 20.78 -3.11 5.75
C PRO A 320 20.80 -3.51 7.23
N THR A 321 21.89 -4.08 7.70
CA THR A 321 22.07 -4.41 9.11
C THR A 321 22.28 -3.11 9.88
N SER A 322 21.23 -2.57 10.50
CA SER A 322 21.42 -1.66 11.63
C SER A 322 21.90 -2.52 12.80
N GLU A 323 22.97 -2.14 13.45
CA GLU A 323 23.37 -2.72 14.73
C GLU A 323 22.18 -2.58 15.71
N HIS A 324 21.57 -3.73 16.05
CA HIS A 324 20.40 -3.97 16.91
C HIS A 324 18.98 -3.77 16.36
N PRO A 325 18.34 -4.84 15.85
CA PRO A 325 16.88 -4.92 15.85
C PRO A 325 16.41 -5.47 17.21
N LYS A 326 15.69 -4.70 17.99
CA LYS A 326 14.80 -5.27 19.01
C LYS A 326 13.64 -5.94 18.30
N ILE A 327 13.69 -7.26 18.18
CA ILE A 327 12.54 -8.08 17.79
C ILE A 327 11.59 -8.11 18.99
N THR A 328 10.64 -7.23 19.05
CA THR A 328 9.45 -7.42 19.86
C THR A 328 8.43 -8.18 19.02
N GLY A 329 8.37 -9.50 19.24
CA GLY A 329 7.38 -10.35 18.60
C GLY A 329 5.98 -10.03 19.13
N GLY A 330 5.21 -9.33 18.34
CA GLY A 330 3.76 -9.20 18.49
C GLY A 330 3.11 -9.83 17.26
N VAL A 331 2.41 -10.94 17.44
CA VAL A 331 1.56 -11.52 16.39
C VAL A 331 0.34 -10.63 16.28
N ALA A 332 0.33 -9.74 15.30
CA ALA A 332 -0.89 -9.02 14.95
C ALA A 332 -1.81 -9.99 14.21
N GLN A 333 -2.96 -10.31 14.77
CA GLN A 333 -4.05 -10.96 14.05
C GLN A 333 -4.69 -9.91 13.13
N TYR A 334 -4.54 -10.09 11.84
CA TYR A 334 -5.21 -9.32 10.79
C TYR A 334 -6.64 -9.82 10.55
#